data_6462639849f7b2235ebd364403afa164
#
_entry.id   6462639849f7b2235ebd364403afa164
#
_cell.length_a   1.000
_cell.length_b   1.000
_cell.length_c   1.000
_cell.angle_alpha   90.00
_cell.angle_beta   90.00
_cell.angle_gamma   90.00
#
_symmetry.space_group_name_H-M   'P 1'
#
loop_
_entity.id
_entity.type
_entity.pdbx_description
1 polymer ?
#
loop_
_entity_poly.entity_id
_entity_poly.type
_entity_poly.pdbx_seq_one_letter_code
_entity_poly.pdbx_strand_id
1 'polypeptide(L)'
;NLSGIITSARLGGGTASNSTFLRGDGTFAEAGGGKIVQITEGIHNVQTTIQGATSVTGLAGTITPQKAGSKILVIANQQGQIRVDSDPSQVINFYLDRDVAGGGFNNIQFQMYLGGAFPNNRRSDRMTTITQLDTPSYSLGQAISYRMRAGTYTSNYGLRYIAQHQNANSPSRMTLLEVAQ
;
A
#
# COMPACT_ATOMS: atom_id res chain seq x y z
N ASN A 1 44.92 -33.52 17.31
CA ASN A 1 44.32 -33.10 16.04
C ASN A 1 42.86 -33.59 15.98
N LEU A 2 41.94 -32.67 16.21
CA LEU A 2 40.51 -32.92 15.98
C LEU A 2 40.24 -32.73 14.48
N SER A 3 40.61 -33.70 13.66
CA SER A 3 40.24 -33.76 12.25
C SER A 3 38.93 -34.54 12.12
N GLY A 4 37.83 -33.91 12.44
CA GLY A 4 36.51 -34.55 12.31
C GLY A 4 35.43 -33.51 12.05
N ILE A 5 34.56 -33.75 11.09
CA ILE A 5 33.35 -32.97 10.88
C ILE A 5 32.43 -33.21 12.10
N ILE A 6 32.17 -32.16 12.86
CA ILE A 6 31.15 -32.20 13.91
C ILE A 6 29.80 -32.29 13.20
N THR A 7 29.11 -33.41 13.35
CA THR A 7 27.77 -33.57 12.77
C THR A 7 26.78 -32.60 13.43
N SER A 8 25.80 -32.11 12.68
CA SER A 8 24.75 -31.21 13.19
C SER A 8 24.05 -31.77 14.45
N ALA A 9 23.86 -33.06 14.53
CA ALA A 9 23.29 -33.76 15.71
C ALA A 9 24.11 -33.58 17.00
N ARG A 10 25.40 -33.22 16.91
CA ARG A 10 26.26 -32.95 18.07
C ARG A 10 26.33 -31.46 18.40
N LEU A 11 25.88 -30.60 17.49
CA LEU A 11 25.85 -29.13 17.66
C LEU A 11 24.52 -28.65 18.25
N GLY A 12 23.42 -29.38 18.03
CA GLY A 12 22.11 -28.97 18.53
C GLY A 12 20.96 -29.82 18.01
N GLY A 13 19.78 -29.61 18.54
CA GLY A 13 18.54 -30.24 18.10
C GLY A 13 17.97 -29.57 16.82
N GLY A 14 17.16 -30.32 16.04
CA GLY A 14 16.58 -29.85 14.80
C GLY A 14 17.41 -30.21 13.56
N THR A 15 16.98 -29.74 12.40
CA THR A 15 17.62 -30.01 11.11
C THR A 15 18.48 -28.82 10.67
N ALA A 16 19.79 -29.06 10.54
CA ALA A 16 20.69 -28.09 9.95
C ALA A 16 20.47 -28.03 8.42
N SER A 17 20.33 -26.84 7.87
CA SER A 17 20.17 -26.60 6.44
C SER A 17 20.83 -25.26 6.08
N ASN A 18 20.82 -24.90 4.79
CA ASN A 18 21.28 -23.60 4.35
C ASN A 18 20.36 -22.40 4.74
N SER A 19 19.17 -22.70 5.27
CA SER A 19 18.19 -21.70 5.74
C SER A 19 18.06 -21.64 7.27
N THR A 20 18.77 -22.50 8.01
CA THR A 20 18.70 -22.55 9.47
C THR A 20 20.06 -22.20 10.11
N PHE A 21 20.03 -21.64 11.31
CA PHE A 21 21.22 -21.44 12.12
C PHE A 21 21.06 -22.04 13.52
N LEU A 22 22.17 -22.34 14.15
CA LEU A 22 22.21 -22.75 15.54
C LEU A 22 21.85 -21.56 16.43
N ARG A 23 20.79 -21.70 17.22
CA ARG A 23 20.38 -20.72 18.22
C ARG A 23 21.16 -20.91 19.53
N GLY A 24 21.10 -19.90 20.39
CA GLY A 24 21.72 -19.95 21.71
C GLY A 24 21.11 -20.99 22.66
N ASP A 25 19.93 -21.52 22.35
CA ASP A 25 19.29 -22.63 23.05
C ASP A 25 19.74 -24.01 22.53
N GLY A 26 20.68 -24.06 21.61
CA GLY A 26 21.17 -25.29 21.02
C GLY A 26 20.28 -25.91 19.96
N THR A 27 19.33 -25.19 19.39
CA THR A 27 18.45 -25.67 18.31
C THR A 27 18.80 -25.04 16.97
N PHE A 28 18.63 -25.80 15.86
CA PHE A 28 18.66 -25.26 14.52
C PHE A 28 17.25 -24.80 14.13
N ALA A 29 17.11 -23.54 13.81
CA ALA A 29 15.85 -22.99 13.33
C ALA A 29 16.08 -21.86 12.33
N GLU A 30 15.09 -21.58 11.50
CA GLU A 30 15.11 -20.42 10.61
C GLU A 30 15.23 -19.13 11.42
N ALA A 31 15.80 -18.09 10.82
CA ALA A 31 15.78 -16.76 11.41
C ALA A 31 14.32 -16.34 11.63
N GLY A 32 13.91 -16.33 12.88
CA GLY A 32 12.62 -15.78 13.27
C GLY A 32 12.68 -14.26 13.18
N GLY A 33 11.67 -13.66 12.59
CA GLY A 33 11.51 -12.20 12.52
C GLY A 33 10.75 -11.82 11.24
N GLY A 34 9.89 -10.82 11.37
CA GLY A 34 9.17 -10.27 10.23
C GLY A 34 10.16 -9.86 9.16
N LYS A 35 10.17 -10.54 8.04
CA LYS A 35 10.99 -10.18 6.88
C LYS A 35 10.11 -9.77 5.73
N ILE A 36 10.57 -8.81 4.97
CA ILE A 36 9.98 -8.46 3.70
C ILE A 36 10.27 -9.62 2.75
N VAL A 37 9.21 -10.25 2.25
CA VAL A 37 9.29 -11.41 1.33
C VAL A 37 9.41 -10.93 -0.11
N GLN A 38 8.62 -9.91 -0.46
CA GLN A 38 8.65 -9.27 -1.77
C GLN A 38 8.16 -7.83 -1.70
N ILE A 39 8.48 -7.06 -2.73
CA ILE A 39 8.01 -5.70 -2.93
C ILE A 39 7.46 -5.62 -4.35
N THR A 40 6.27 -5.03 -4.52
CA THR A 40 5.71 -4.69 -5.82
C THR A 40 5.33 -3.21 -5.84
N GLU A 41 5.28 -2.62 -7.03
CA GLU A 41 4.96 -1.21 -7.19
C GLU A 41 3.91 -1.02 -8.29
N GLY A 42 2.89 -0.21 -8.00
CA GLY A 42 1.96 0.34 -8.96
C GLY A 42 2.28 1.80 -9.23
N ILE A 43 2.33 2.20 -10.49
CA ILE A 43 2.65 3.57 -10.91
C ILE A 43 1.49 4.12 -11.72
N HIS A 44 1.09 5.37 -11.42
CA HIS A 44 0.07 6.09 -12.18
C HIS A 44 0.57 7.48 -12.57
N ASN A 45 0.54 7.77 -13.86
CA ASN A 45 1.04 9.02 -14.46
C ASN A 45 0.00 9.71 -15.37
N VAL A 46 -1.24 9.26 -15.34
CA VAL A 46 -2.33 9.80 -16.16
C VAL A 46 -3.23 10.70 -15.32
N GLN A 47 -3.54 11.89 -15.81
CA GLN A 47 -4.42 12.82 -15.11
C GLN A 47 -5.86 12.30 -15.10
N THR A 48 -6.48 12.30 -13.92
CA THR A 48 -7.89 11.96 -13.72
C THR A 48 -8.58 13.05 -12.92
N THR A 49 -9.68 13.62 -13.46
CA THR A 49 -10.48 14.62 -12.75
C THR A 49 -11.63 13.95 -12.02
N ILE A 50 -11.77 14.24 -10.72
CA ILE A 50 -12.81 13.71 -9.84
C ILE A 50 -13.61 14.90 -9.30
N GLN A 51 -14.93 14.86 -9.53
CA GLN A 51 -15.87 15.90 -9.08
C GLN A 51 -17.15 15.24 -8.58
N GLY A 52 -17.58 15.58 -7.38
CA GLY A 52 -18.77 15.01 -6.77
C GLY A 52 -18.54 13.58 -6.26
N ALA A 53 -19.17 12.61 -6.92
CA ALA A 53 -19.13 11.21 -6.48
C ALA A 53 -17.71 10.65 -6.37
N THR A 54 -17.52 9.73 -5.42
CA THR A 54 -16.26 9.02 -5.24
C THR A 54 -15.91 8.19 -6.47
N SER A 55 -14.72 8.39 -7.01
CA SER A 55 -14.21 7.71 -8.21
C SER A 55 -12.78 7.24 -8.02
N VAL A 56 -12.33 6.30 -8.84
CA VAL A 56 -10.95 5.81 -8.83
C VAL A 56 -9.99 6.92 -9.28
N THR A 57 -8.84 7.02 -8.60
CA THR A 57 -7.80 7.99 -8.97
C THR A 57 -6.92 7.51 -10.12
N GLY A 58 -6.96 6.21 -10.43
CA GLY A 58 -6.06 5.51 -11.33
C GLY A 58 -4.88 4.85 -10.63
N LEU A 59 -4.52 5.27 -9.41
CA LEU A 59 -3.45 4.64 -8.65
C LEU A 59 -3.92 3.28 -8.10
N ALA A 60 -3.24 2.22 -8.53
CA ALA A 60 -3.48 0.85 -8.10
C ALA A 60 -2.18 0.04 -8.08
N GLY A 61 -2.18 -1.06 -7.34
CA GLY A 61 -1.10 -2.03 -7.29
C GLY A 61 -1.63 -3.41 -6.96
N THR A 62 -0.91 -4.44 -7.37
CA THR A 62 -1.28 -5.84 -7.13
C THR A 62 -0.09 -6.62 -6.60
N ILE A 63 -0.32 -7.51 -5.66
CA ILE A 63 0.67 -8.41 -5.09
C ILE A 63 0.06 -9.81 -4.98
N THR A 64 0.86 -10.84 -5.29
CA THR A 64 0.49 -12.23 -5.06
C THR A 64 1.37 -12.77 -3.94
N PRO A 65 0.84 -12.92 -2.70
CA PRO A 65 1.66 -13.34 -1.58
C PRO A 65 2.30 -14.71 -1.78
N GLN A 66 3.54 -14.84 -1.36
CA GLN A 66 4.36 -16.05 -1.47
C GLN A 66 4.31 -16.92 -0.20
N LYS A 67 3.83 -16.36 0.92
CA LYS A 67 3.69 -17.08 2.19
C LYS A 67 2.27 -16.94 2.74
N ALA A 68 1.75 -18.02 3.29
CA ALA A 68 0.46 -18.01 3.95
C ALA A 68 0.50 -17.13 5.21
N GLY A 69 -0.57 -16.37 5.47
CA GLY A 69 -0.71 -15.54 6.65
C GLY A 69 0.15 -14.27 6.66
N SER A 70 0.87 -13.95 5.56
CA SER A 70 1.59 -12.69 5.46
C SER A 70 0.65 -11.48 5.55
N LYS A 71 1.17 -10.39 6.11
CA LYS A 71 0.54 -9.07 6.05
C LYS A 71 1.05 -8.30 4.85
N ILE A 72 0.26 -7.35 4.37
CA ILE A 72 0.66 -6.46 3.28
C ILE A 72 0.76 -5.03 3.82
N LEU A 73 1.97 -4.48 3.81
CA LEU A 73 2.15 -3.05 4.06
C LEU A 73 1.93 -2.30 2.75
N VAL A 74 0.89 -1.48 2.72
CA VAL A 74 0.53 -0.61 1.60
C VAL A 74 1.02 0.80 1.90
N ILE A 75 1.79 1.37 0.99
CA ILE A 75 2.21 2.79 1.02
C ILE A 75 1.77 3.42 -0.29
N ALA A 76 0.71 4.20 -0.25
CA ALA A 76 0.14 4.85 -1.43
C ALA A 76 0.41 6.36 -1.39
N ASN A 77 1.21 6.85 -2.32
CA ASN A 77 1.54 8.26 -2.51
C ASN A 77 0.81 8.78 -3.74
N GLN A 78 -0.27 9.52 -3.52
CA GLN A 78 -1.09 10.08 -4.58
C GLN A 78 -0.76 11.56 -4.80
N GLN A 79 -0.22 11.86 -5.96
CA GLN A 79 -0.05 13.24 -6.44
C GLN A 79 -1.40 13.79 -6.92
N GLY A 80 -1.65 15.05 -6.68
CA GLY A 80 -2.87 15.68 -7.20
C GLY A 80 -2.96 17.17 -6.93
N GLN A 81 -4.01 17.76 -7.48
CA GLN A 81 -4.33 19.16 -7.29
C GLN A 81 -5.78 19.31 -6.85
N ILE A 82 -6.00 20.09 -5.83
CA ILE A 82 -7.33 20.54 -5.43
C ILE A 82 -7.62 21.84 -6.19
N ARG A 83 -8.78 21.90 -6.85
CA ARG A 83 -9.29 23.11 -7.50
C ARG A 83 -10.64 23.48 -6.93
N VAL A 84 -10.82 24.78 -6.73
CA VAL A 84 -12.03 25.36 -6.16
C VAL A 84 -12.39 26.59 -6.96
N ASP A 85 -13.64 26.69 -7.37
CA ASP A 85 -14.13 27.84 -8.11
C ASP A 85 -14.79 28.90 -7.20
N SER A 86 -15.44 28.52 -6.07
CA SER A 86 -16.22 29.49 -5.29
C SER A 86 -16.46 29.25 -3.79
N ASP A 87 -15.92 28.22 -3.14
CA ASP A 87 -16.21 27.96 -1.72
C ASP A 87 -14.93 27.73 -0.88
N PRO A 88 -14.82 28.37 0.32
CA PRO A 88 -13.69 28.18 1.22
C PRO A 88 -13.65 26.81 1.95
N SER A 89 -14.77 26.11 2.05
CA SER A 89 -14.86 24.84 2.83
C SER A 89 -14.69 23.63 1.96
N GLN A 90 -13.46 23.14 1.85
CA GLN A 90 -13.13 22.08 0.91
C GLN A 90 -12.74 20.79 1.62
N VAL A 91 -13.44 19.71 1.33
CA VAL A 91 -13.15 18.37 1.85
C VAL A 91 -12.97 17.40 0.69
N ILE A 92 -11.80 16.81 0.60
CA ILE A 92 -11.53 15.66 -0.25
C ILE A 92 -11.42 14.43 0.64
N ASN A 93 -12.17 13.41 0.30
CA ASN A 93 -12.11 12.10 0.92
C ASN A 93 -11.24 11.19 0.08
N PHE A 94 -10.30 10.51 0.72
CA PHE A 94 -9.49 9.47 0.12
C PHE A 94 -9.84 8.12 0.72
N TYR A 95 -9.84 7.10 -0.12
CA TYR A 95 -10.16 5.73 0.25
C TYR A 95 -9.09 4.80 -0.31
N LEU A 96 -8.64 3.87 0.52
CA LEU A 96 -7.88 2.71 0.07
C LEU A 96 -8.81 1.51 0.05
N ASP A 97 -8.98 0.92 -1.11
CA ASP A 97 -9.78 -0.29 -1.29
C ASP A 97 -8.87 -1.48 -1.55
N ARG A 98 -9.34 -2.66 -1.14
CA ARG A 98 -8.73 -3.95 -1.40
C ARG A 98 -9.70 -4.87 -2.12
N ASP A 99 -9.19 -5.64 -3.08
CA ASP A 99 -9.84 -6.79 -3.70
C ASP A 99 -8.95 -8.03 -3.55
N VAL A 100 -9.53 -9.17 -3.16
CA VAL A 100 -8.85 -10.46 -3.09
C VAL A 100 -9.43 -11.37 -4.17
N ALA A 101 -8.57 -11.84 -5.07
CA ALA A 101 -8.90 -12.80 -6.13
C ALA A 101 -10.09 -12.41 -7.04
N GLY A 102 -10.34 -11.11 -7.24
CA GLY A 102 -11.44 -10.63 -8.08
C GLY A 102 -12.83 -10.69 -7.41
N GLY A 103 -12.88 -10.84 -6.08
CA GLY A 103 -14.12 -10.87 -5.29
C GLY A 103 -14.80 -9.51 -5.13
N GLY A 104 -14.19 -8.45 -5.65
CA GLY A 104 -14.69 -7.08 -5.57
C GLY A 104 -13.96 -6.22 -4.54
N PHE A 105 -13.88 -4.93 -4.84
CA PHE A 105 -13.18 -3.97 -4.00
C PHE A 105 -13.98 -3.57 -2.77
N ASN A 106 -13.37 -3.72 -1.59
CA ASN A 106 -13.89 -3.27 -0.31
C ASN A 106 -12.98 -2.18 0.28
N ASN A 107 -13.58 -1.15 0.89
CA ASN A 107 -12.80 -0.12 1.56
C ASN A 107 -12.15 -0.66 2.84
N ILE A 108 -10.84 -0.43 2.99
CA ILE A 108 -10.07 -0.84 4.16
C ILE A 108 -9.50 0.33 4.95
N GLN A 109 -9.41 1.51 4.34
CA GLN A 109 -8.91 2.72 4.98
C GLN A 109 -9.61 3.95 4.38
N PHE A 110 -9.94 4.88 5.26
CA PHE A 110 -10.51 6.18 4.92
C PHE A 110 -9.66 7.30 5.53
N GLN A 111 -9.40 8.32 4.74
CA GLN A 111 -8.73 9.54 5.18
C GLN A 111 -9.46 10.75 4.63
N MET A 112 -9.88 11.63 5.53
CA MET A 112 -10.46 12.91 5.18
C MET A 112 -9.35 13.97 5.14
N TYR A 113 -9.29 14.71 4.04
CA TYR A 113 -8.42 15.87 3.92
C TYR A 113 -9.26 17.15 3.94
N LEU A 114 -9.09 17.95 4.98
CA LEU A 114 -9.65 19.29 5.05
C LEU A 114 -8.75 20.23 4.27
N GLY A 115 -9.16 20.63 3.09
CA GLY A 115 -8.56 21.75 2.38
C GLY A 115 -8.84 23.03 3.19
N GLY A 116 -7.81 23.86 3.41
CA GLY A 116 -8.00 25.15 4.04
C GLY A 116 -8.88 26.09 3.20
N ALA A 117 -9.36 27.18 3.80
CA ALA A 117 -10.09 28.22 3.10
C ALA A 117 -9.24 28.80 1.95
N PHE A 118 -9.60 28.52 0.72
CA PHE A 118 -8.97 29.10 -0.44
C PHE A 118 -9.87 30.24 -0.97
N PRO A 119 -9.31 31.43 -1.25
CA PRO A 119 -10.06 32.43 -2.00
C PRO A 119 -10.43 31.88 -3.40
N ASN A 120 -11.51 32.36 -3.95
CA ASN A 120 -12.08 31.95 -5.22
C ASN A 120 -11.03 31.69 -6.32
N ASN A 121 -11.24 30.65 -7.13
CA ASN A 121 -10.44 30.26 -8.29
C ASN A 121 -8.97 29.90 -7.98
N ARG A 122 -8.72 29.21 -6.87
CA ARG A 122 -7.37 28.76 -6.49
C ARG A 122 -7.12 27.29 -6.73
N ARG A 123 -5.84 27.00 -6.93
CA ARG A 123 -5.29 25.67 -7.12
C ARG A 123 -4.29 25.40 -6.01
N SER A 124 -4.29 24.19 -5.48
CA SER A 124 -3.29 23.75 -4.53
C SER A 124 -2.81 22.34 -4.88
N ASP A 125 -1.54 22.26 -5.24
CA ASP A 125 -0.90 20.96 -5.47
C ASP A 125 -0.69 20.26 -4.13
N ARG A 126 -1.02 18.98 -4.08
CA ARG A 126 -0.96 18.17 -2.88
C ARG A 126 -0.46 16.75 -3.18
N MET A 127 0.27 16.24 -2.25
CA MET A 127 0.55 14.81 -2.16
C MET A 127 -0.17 14.26 -0.94
N THR A 128 -0.92 13.19 -1.14
CA THR A 128 -1.59 12.46 -0.07
C THR A 128 -0.93 11.10 0.07
N THR A 129 -0.53 10.76 1.28
CA THR A 129 0.03 9.45 1.59
C THR A 129 -0.95 8.69 2.48
N ILE A 130 -1.30 7.48 2.08
CA ILE A 130 -1.98 6.50 2.93
C ILE A 130 -1.02 5.37 3.19
N THR A 131 -0.79 5.06 4.47
CA THR A 131 0.00 3.91 4.90
C THR A 131 -0.90 2.99 5.71
N GLN A 132 -1.01 1.74 5.30
CA GLN A 132 -1.85 0.73 5.94
C GLN A 132 -1.12 -0.61 6.01
N LEU A 133 -1.02 -1.18 7.19
CA LEU A 133 -0.67 -2.58 7.36
C LEU A 133 -1.96 -3.41 7.32
N ASP A 134 -2.19 -4.08 6.20
CA ASP A 134 -3.37 -4.88 5.97
C ASP A 134 -3.13 -6.36 6.33
N THR A 135 -4.20 -7.01 6.79
CA THR A 135 -4.19 -8.45 7.13
C THR A 135 -5.29 -9.14 6.31
N PRO A 136 -5.07 -9.34 5.01
CA PRO A 136 -6.06 -9.95 4.13
C PRO A 136 -6.22 -11.44 4.42
N SER A 137 -7.43 -11.96 4.25
CA SER A 137 -7.67 -13.40 4.18
C SER A 137 -7.54 -13.85 2.73
N TYR A 138 -6.60 -14.76 2.44
CA TYR A 138 -6.31 -15.26 1.09
C TYR A 138 -5.77 -16.68 1.13
N SER A 139 -5.83 -17.38 0.00
CA SER A 139 -5.09 -18.61 -0.26
C SER A 139 -3.84 -18.33 -1.09
N LEU A 140 -2.78 -19.11 -0.94
CA LEU A 140 -1.58 -18.96 -1.74
C LEU A 140 -1.90 -19.00 -3.24
N GLY A 141 -1.27 -18.11 -4.00
CA GLY A 141 -1.50 -17.93 -5.43
C GLY A 141 -2.64 -16.95 -5.78
N GLN A 142 -3.45 -16.52 -4.81
CA GLN A 142 -4.45 -15.48 -5.04
C GLN A 142 -3.80 -14.09 -5.10
N ALA A 143 -4.13 -13.34 -6.13
CA ALA A 143 -3.72 -11.94 -6.24
C ALA A 143 -4.55 -11.06 -5.32
N ILE A 144 -3.90 -10.10 -4.69
CA ILE A 144 -4.52 -9.06 -3.87
C ILE A 144 -4.26 -7.72 -4.56
N SER A 145 -5.33 -7.04 -4.95
CA SER A 145 -5.27 -5.76 -5.62
C SER A 145 -5.69 -4.63 -4.68
N TYR A 146 -4.95 -3.53 -4.70
CA TYR A 146 -5.26 -2.31 -3.96
C TYR A 146 -5.45 -1.17 -4.94
N ARG A 147 -6.35 -0.24 -4.62
CA ARG A 147 -6.53 0.99 -5.40
C ARG A 147 -6.89 2.17 -4.52
N MET A 148 -6.58 3.35 -5.00
CA MET A 148 -7.06 4.58 -4.39
C MET A 148 -8.29 5.11 -5.08
N ARG A 149 -9.25 5.57 -4.27
CA ARG A 149 -10.36 6.42 -4.73
C ARG A 149 -10.31 7.76 -4.04
N ALA A 150 -10.85 8.75 -4.68
CA ALA A 150 -11.09 10.05 -4.09
C ALA A 150 -12.53 10.52 -4.38
N GLY A 151 -13.05 11.37 -3.53
CA GLY A 151 -14.35 11.99 -3.70
C GLY A 151 -14.40 13.37 -3.08
N THR A 152 -15.19 14.26 -3.62
CA THR A 152 -15.45 15.56 -3.03
C THR A 152 -16.69 15.47 -2.15
N TYR A 153 -16.66 16.08 -0.97
CA TYR A 153 -17.79 16.04 -0.03
C TYR A 153 -19.04 16.70 -0.61
N THR A 154 -18.86 17.73 -1.43
CA THR A 154 -19.94 18.41 -2.13
C THR A 154 -19.62 18.54 -3.61
N SER A 155 -20.61 18.35 -4.47
CA SER A 155 -20.51 18.63 -5.91
C SER A 155 -20.73 20.11 -6.24
N ASN A 156 -21.17 20.89 -5.27
CA ASN A 156 -21.45 22.30 -5.40
C ASN A 156 -20.13 23.11 -5.42
N TYR A 157 -20.13 24.24 -6.06
CA TYR A 157 -19.02 25.21 -6.06
C TYR A 157 -17.77 24.84 -6.89
N GLY A 158 -17.88 23.90 -7.84
CA GLY A 158 -16.75 23.56 -8.73
C GLY A 158 -15.57 22.88 -8.05
N LEU A 159 -15.78 22.31 -6.83
CA LEU A 159 -14.75 21.53 -6.17
C LEU A 159 -14.43 20.29 -6.99
N ARG A 160 -13.16 20.14 -7.31
CA ARG A 160 -12.64 18.97 -8.01
C ARG A 160 -11.27 18.61 -7.50
N TYR A 161 -11.00 17.32 -7.47
CA TYR A 161 -9.68 16.76 -7.28
C TYR A 161 -9.15 16.25 -8.60
N ILE A 162 -7.97 16.72 -8.98
CA ILE A 162 -7.28 16.28 -10.18
C ILE A 162 -6.15 15.36 -9.73
N ALA A 163 -6.39 14.06 -9.80
CA ALA A 163 -5.37 13.04 -9.51
C ALA A 163 -4.29 13.10 -10.59
N GLN A 164 -3.03 12.98 -10.20
CA GLN A 164 -1.86 13.02 -11.07
C GLN A 164 -1.83 14.30 -11.94
N HIS A 165 -1.85 15.45 -11.28
CA HIS A 165 -1.81 16.74 -11.99
C HIS A 165 -0.46 17.00 -12.66
N GLN A 166 -0.47 17.06 -13.99
CA GLN A 166 0.51 17.65 -14.93
C GLN A 166 1.98 17.22 -14.88
N ASN A 167 2.44 16.31 -14.05
CA ASN A 167 3.87 16.00 -14.05
C ASN A 167 4.17 14.50 -14.21
N ALA A 168 4.44 14.10 -15.45
CA ALA A 168 4.91 12.75 -15.76
C ALA A 168 6.23 12.40 -15.03
N ASN A 169 7.00 13.41 -14.61
CA ASN A 169 8.26 13.22 -13.88
C ASN A 169 8.07 12.95 -12.39
N SER A 170 6.85 13.10 -11.86
CA SER A 170 6.50 12.81 -10.46
C SER A 170 5.23 11.96 -10.38
N PRO A 171 5.28 10.71 -10.82
CA PRO A 171 4.10 9.84 -10.83
C PRO A 171 3.62 9.53 -9.42
N SER A 172 2.31 9.27 -9.29
CA SER A 172 1.75 8.63 -8.10
C SER A 172 2.26 7.20 -8.01
N ARG A 173 2.55 6.73 -6.79
CA ARG A 173 3.13 5.41 -6.55
C ARG A 173 2.40 4.69 -5.44
N MET A 174 2.21 3.39 -5.61
CA MET A 174 1.72 2.49 -4.59
C MET A 174 2.73 1.36 -4.40
N THR A 175 3.38 1.35 -3.26
CA THR A 175 4.33 0.30 -2.90
C THR A 175 3.64 -0.71 -1.98
N LEU A 176 3.72 -1.98 -2.34
CA LEU A 176 3.15 -3.10 -1.60
C LEU A 176 4.31 -3.99 -1.13
N LEU A 177 4.40 -4.20 0.19
CA LEU A 177 5.42 -5.06 0.79
C LEU A 177 4.72 -6.24 1.47
N GLU A 178 5.08 -7.46 1.07
CA GLU A 178 4.69 -8.64 1.80
C GLU A 178 5.58 -8.82 3.03
N VAL A 179 4.95 -8.85 4.20
CA VAL A 179 5.61 -9.02 5.50
C VAL A 179 5.24 -10.38 6.07
N ALA A 180 6.17 -11.32 6.08
CA ALA A 180 5.97 -12.63 6.68
C ALA A 180 5.81 -12.52 8.20
N GLN A 181 4.97 -13.37 8.77
CA GLN A 181 4.78 -13.55 10.21
C GLN A 181 5.70 -14.65 10.75
#